data_47e5bdf8a682b5139f14b07d9f2e242e
#
_entry.id   47e5bdf8a682b5139f14b07d9f2e242e
#
_cell.length_a   1.000
_cell.length_b   1.000
_cell.length_c   1.000
_cell.angle_alpha   90.00
_cell.angle_beta   90.00
_cell.angle_gamma   90.00
#
_symmetry.space_group_name_H-M   'P 1'
#
loop_
_entity.id
_entity.type
_entity.pdbx_description
1 polymer ?
#
loop_
_entity_poly.entity_id
_entity_poly.type
_entity_poly.pdbx_seq_one_letter_code
_entity_poly.pdbx_strand_id
1 'polypeptide(L)'
;MAAIDIQVSLRGRYRGHVPINVLDPLRQCALEIGQAVVEHRGRGYSGVRDTQYHLDLAADEVALRVLGGAEFRVVSEESGVSGAGEYTVVVDPIDGSTNCDRGVPFFATSLAVMRGDELVAGLVMNQATGSSFEAEKGAGATRDGQSIVPSGQTEVGKSIMAFSGLPPRHLGWAQYRALGAASLEICLVADGSLDVYGVAQHSTLNPWDYLAGLLILREAGGVATDYRGEVLDTSSAVVRRPVFCATPELLDRMVSVGAI
;
A
#
# COMPACT_ATOMS: atom_id res chain seq x y z
N MET A 1 -5.18 2.48 -61.32
CA MET A 1 -4.83 1.85 -60.05
C MET A 1 -4.77 2.94 -59.01
N ALA A 2 -5.83 3.08 -58.23
CA ALA A 2 -6.01 4.13 -57.22
C ALA A 2 -5.55 3.59 -55.86
N ALA A 3 -4.62 4.33 -55.23
CA ALA A 3 -4.19 4.08 -53.87
C ALA A 3 -5.26 4.63 -52.91
N ILE A 4 -5.74 3.81 -52.01
CA ILE A 4 -6.71 4.16 -50.96
C ILE A 4 -5.92 4.60 -49.73
N ASP A 5 -5.95 5.91 -49.45
CA ASP A 5 -5.44 6.50 -48.21
C ASP A 5 -6.45 6.20 -47.09
N ILE A 6 -6.04 5.39 -46.09
CA ILE A 6 -6.79 5.20 -44.86
C ILE A 6 -6.15 6.09 -43.79
N GLN A 7 -6.62 7.32 -43.66
CA GLN A 7 -6.36 8.15 -42.48
C GLN A 7 -7.26 7.68 -41.34
N VAL A 8 -6.69 6.96 -40.39
CA VAL A 8 -7.34 6.67 -39.10
C VAL A 8 -7.23 7.89 -38.19
N SER A 9 -8.34 8.61 -38.06
CA SER A 9 -8.48 9.76 -37.17
C SER A 9 -8.62 9.28 -35.70
N LEU A 10 -7.50 9.22 -34.97
CA LEU A 10 -7.49 9.08 -33.52
C LEU A 10 -7.62 10.46 -32.85
N ARG A 11 -8.81 11.05 -32.90
CA ARG A 11 -9.18 12.17 -32.03
C ARG A 11 -10.29 11.72 -31.07
N GLY A 12 -9.92 10.91 -30.07
CA GLY A 12 -10.69 10.76 -28.85
C GLY A 12 -10.64 12.07 -28.08
N ARG A 13 -11.79 12.78 -27.98
CA ARG A 13 -11.93 14.00 -27.20
C ARG A 13 -11.81 13.66 -25.72
N TYR A 14 -10.66 13.89 -25.11
CA TYR A 14 -10.56 14.07 -23.67
C TYR A 14 -11.40 15.30 -23.30
N ARG A 15 -12.59 15.11 -22.80
CA ARG A 15 -13.31 16.17 -22.08
C ARG A 15 -12.49 16.44 -20.82
N GLY A 16 -12.01 17.68 -20.65
CA GLY A 16 -11.26 18.11 -19.48
C GLY A 16 -12.06 17.80 -18.20
N HIS A 17 -11.62 16.80 -17.50
CA HIS A 17 -12.02 16.57 -16.11
C HIS A 17 -11.20 17.58 -15.29
N VAL A 18 -11.87 18.39 -14.49
CA VAL A 18 -11.20 19.09 -13.37
C VAL A 18 -10.64 17.97 -12.52
N PRO A 19 -9.34 17.90 -12.25
CA PRO A 19 -8.79 16.83 -11.44
C PRO A 19 -9.46 16.91 -10.09
N ILE A 20 -10.23 15.86 -9.74
CA ILE A 20 -10.71 15.67 -8.37
C ILE A 20 -9.43 15.49 -7.57
N ASN A 21 -9.16 16.37 -6.61
CA ASN A 21 -8.04 16.21 -5.70
C ASN A 21 -8.39 15.04 -4.75
N VAL A 22 -8.02 13.83 -5.15
CA VAL A 22 -8.34 12.61 -4.40
C VAL A 22 -7.51 12.47 -3.12
N LEU A 23 -6.34 13.12 -3.05
CA LEU A 23 -5.45 13.03 -1.87
C LEU A 23 -5.97 13.80 -0.66
N ASP A 24 -6.68 14.92 -0.83
CA ASP A 24 -7.13 15.70 0.32
C ASP A 24 -8.10 14.95 1.25
N PRO A 25 -9.13 14.23 0.74
CA PRO A 25 -9.94 13.36 1.57
C PRO A 25 -9.16 12.23 2.25
N LEU A 26 -8.12 11.68 1.58
CA LEU A 26 -7.26 10.66 2.18
C LEU A 26 -6.44 11.23 3.33
N ARG A 27 -5.84 12.40 3.16
CA ARG A 27 -5.09 13.10 4.22
C ARG A 27 -5.97 13.39 5.42
N GLN A 28 -7.18 13.92 5.18
CA GLN A 28 -8.15 14.16 6.24
C GLN A 28 -8.50 12.86 6.98
N CYS A 29 -8.80 11.79 6.24
CA CYS A 29 -9.12 10.49 6.80
C CYS A 29 -7.99 9.98 7.71
N ALA A 30 -6.75 9.95 7.21
CA ALA A 30 -5.60 9.47 7.97
C ALA A 30 -5.33 10.31 9.24
N LEU A 31 -5.49 11.63 9.17
CA LEU A 31 -5.34 12.51 10.34
C LEU A 31 -6.42 12.26 11.40
N GLU A 32 -7.66 12.10 10.99
CA GLU A 32 -8.77 11.85 11.94
C GLU A 32 -8.68 10.43 12.54
N ILE A 33 -8.23 9.42 11.77
CA ILE A 33 -7.92 8.08 12.30
C ILE A 33 -6.86 8.19 13.40
N GLY A 34 -5.77 8.92 13.15
CA GLY A 34 -4.72 9.13 14.16
C GLY A 34 -5.23 9.70 15.48
N GLN A 35 -6.19 10.60 15.43
CA GLN A 35 -6.84 11.16 16.64
C GLN A 35 -7.66 10.08 17.38
N ALA A 36 -8.47 9.31 16.65
CA ALA A 36 -9.29 8.24 17.24
C ALA A 36 -8.42 7.14 17.88
N VAL A 37 -7.30 6.78 17.27
CA VAL A 37 -6.37 5.77 17.77
C VAL A 37 -5.79 6.14 19.12
N VAL A 38 -5.44 7.41 19.36
CA VAL A 38 -4.88 7.87 20.64
C VAL A 38 -5.82 7.56 21.80
N GLU A 39 -7.14 7.66 21.62
CA GLU A 39 -8.14 7.43 22.64
C GLU A 39 -8.41 5.93 22.92
N HIS A 40 -8.07 5.05 21.95
CA HIS A 40 -8.43 3.62 22.01
C HIS A 40 -7.24 2.69 22.18
N ARG A 41 -6.02 3.19 22.08
CA ARG A 41 -4.78 2.42 22.22
C ARG A 41 -4.64 1.80 23.62
N GLY A 42 -4.10 0.57 23.68
CA GLY A 42 -3.86 -0.16 24.92
C GLY A 42 -5.11 -0.77 25.55
N ARG A 43 -6.24 -0.78 24.83
CA ARG A 43 -7.50 -1.39 25.32
C ARG A 43 -7.59 -2.91 25.00
N GLY A 44 -6.65 -3.42 24.21
CA GLY A 44 -6.61 -4.83 23.82
C GLY A 44 -7.68 -5.22 22.80
N TYR A 45 -7.94 -6.52 22.70
CA TYR A 45 -8.87 -7.09 21.71
C TYR A 45 -10.32 -6.66 21.95
N SER A 46 -11.05 -6.39 20.85
CA SER A 46 -12.45 -5.99 20.87
C SER A 46 -13.40 -7.12 21.29
N GLY A 47 -13.01 -8.37 21.02
CA GLY A 47 -13.86 -9.55 21.20
C GLY A 47 -14.91 -9.75 20.08
N VAL A 48 -14.97 -8.88 19.08
CA VAL A 48 -15.89 -9.00 17.93
C VAL A 48 -15.35 -10.03 16.92
N ARG A 49 -14.05 -9.96 16.62
CA ARG A 49 -13.31 -10.96 15.82
C ARG A 49 -12.00 -11.31 16.52
N ASP A 50 -11.48 -12.50 16.24
CA ASP A 50 -10.14 -12.88 16.67
C ASP A 50 -9.12 -11.88 16.11
N THR A 51 -8.17 -11.45 16.94
CA THR A 51 -7.11 -10.49 16.59
C THR A 51 -7.53 -9.05 16.32
N GLN A 52 -8.81 -8.67 16.33
CA GLN A 52 -9.28 -7.31 16.17
C GLN A 52 -9.20 -6.54 17.49
N TYR A 53 -8.60 -5.37 17.46
CA TYR A 53 -8.48 -4.48 18.63
C TYR A 53 -9.62 -3.45 18.70
N HIS A 54 -9.84 -2.86 19.85
CA HIS A 54 -10.78 -1.73 20.00
C HIS A 54 -10.41 -0.53 19.14
N LEU A 55 -9.10 -0.31 18.92
CA LEU A 55 -8.61 0.78 18.09
C LEU A 55 -8.97 0.59 16.59
N ASP A 56 -9.03 -0.65 16.11
CA ASP A 56 -9.39 -0.95 14.72
C ASP A 56 -10.84 -0.55 14.43
N LEU A 57 -11.76 -0.86 15.34
CA LEU A 57 -13.18 -0.46 15.23
C LEU A 57 -13.34 1.05 15.18
N ALA A 58 -12.64 1.78 16.05
CA ALA A 58 -12.71 3.23 16.11
C ALA A 58 -12.10 3.88 14.84
N ALA A 59 -11.00 3.32 14.34
CA ALA A 59 -10.37 3.78 13.12
C ALA A 59 -11.23 3.52 11.87
N ASP A 60 -11.88 2.36 11.80
CA ASP A 60 -12.79 2.01 10.70
C ASP A 60 -14.03 2.91 10.67
N GLU A 61 -14.64 3.22 11.82
CA GLU A 61 -15.77 4.15 11.90
C GLU A 61 -15.40 5.52 11.32
N VAL A 62 -14.20 6.03 11.64
CA VAL A 62 -13.69 7.28 11.07
C VAL A 62 -13.49 7.16 9.56
N ALA A 63 -12.87 6.07 9.08
CA ALA A 63 -12.64 5.84 7.66
C ALA A 63 -13.95 5.85 6.87
N LEU A 64 -14.95 5.09 7.32
CA LEU A 64 -16.25 5.04 6.66
C LEU A 64 -16.96 6.40 6.64
N ARG A 65 -16.89 7.15 7.73
CA ARG A 65 -17.51 8.48 7.82
C ARG A 65 -16.84 9.50 6.89
N VAL A 66 -15.52 9.60 6.90
CA VAL A 66 -14.79 10.60 6.11
C VAL A 66 -14.83 10.25 4.61
N LEU A 67 -14.52 9.00 4.26
CA LEU A 67 -14.47 8.57 2.86
C LEU A 67 -15.87 8.48 2.25
N GLY A 68 -16.87 8.03 3.02
CA GLY A 68 -18.27 8.04 2.59
C GLY A 68 -18.81 9.45 2.39
N GLY A 69 -18.43 10.41 3.24
CA GLY A 69 -18.75 11.83 3.07
C GLY A 69 -18.12 12.47 1.82
N ALA A 70 -17.03 11.90 1.33
CA ALA A 70 -16.37 12.29 0.08
C ALA A 70 -16.85 11.47 -1.15
N GLU A 71 -17.96 10.74 -1.02
CA GLU A 71 -18.62 9.96 -2.06
C GLU A 71 -17.75 8.82 -2.66
N PHE A 72 -16.81 8.27 -1.88
CA PHE A 72 -16.07 7.06 -2.25
C PHE A 72 -16.88 5.79 -1.95
N ARG A 73 -16.71 4.79 -2.80
CA ARG A 73 -16.94 3.40 -2.41
C ARG A 73 -15.75 2.97 -1.56
N VAL A 74 -16.00 2.35 -0.42
CA VAL A 74 -14.95 1.92 0.52
C VAL A 74 -14.87 0.40 0.55
N VAL A 75 -13.66 -0.13 0.55
CA VAL A 75 -13.35 -1.55 0.82
C VAL A 75 -12.40 -1.57 2.00
N SER A 76 -12.93 -1.81 3.19
CA SER A 76 -12.16 -1.82 4.44
C SER A 76 -11.83 -3.24 4.88
N GLU A 77 -10.65 -3.43 5.50
CA GLU A 77 -10.28 -4.64 6.21
C GLU A 77 -11.31 -5.00 7.28
N GLU A 78 -11.80 -4.00 8.00
CA GLU A 78 -12.61 -4.18 9.19
C GLU A 78 -14.09 -4.41 8.89
N SER A 79 -14.69 -3.57 8.05
CA SER A 79 -16.13 -3.58 7.77
C SER A 79 -16.51 -4.11 6.38
N GLY A 80 -15.52 -4.43 5.54
CA GLY A 80 -15.77 -4.89 4.17
C GLY A 80 -16.20 -3.76 3.24
N VAL A 81 -17.22 -3.99 2.40
CA VAL A 81 -17.65 -3.06 1.34
C VAL A 81 -18.74 -2.14 1.83
N SER A 82 -18.57 -0.82 1.66
CA SER A 82 -19.54 0.22 2.00
C SER A 82 -19.64 1.30 0.91
N GLY A 83 -20.81 1.91 0.78
CA GLY A 83 -21.05 3.00 -0.15
C GLY A 83 -21.03 2.61 -1.63
N ALA A 84 -21.09 3.63 -2.48
CA ALA A 84 -20.99 3.54 -3.92
C ALA A 84 -20.34 4.82 -4.45
N GLY A 85 -19.51 4.70 -5.49
CA GLY A 85 -18.79 5.84 -6.08
C GLY A 85 -18.05 5.42 -7.34
N GLU A 86 -17.59 6.39 -8.13
CA GLU A 86 -16.73 6.17 -9.29
C GLU A 86 -15.36 5.67 -8.86
N TYR A 87 -14.87 6.17 -7.71
CA TYR A 87 -13.61 5.77 -7.10
C TYR A 87 -13.86 4.84 -5.92
N THR A 88 -13.03 3.82 -5.79
CA THR A 88 -13.02 2.90 -4.65
C THR A 88 -11.77 3.17 -3.81
N VAL A 89 -11.94 3.43 -2.52
CA VAL A 89 -10.82 3.46 -1.57
C VAL A 89 -10.72 2.10 -0.91
N VAL A 90 -9.57 1.44 -1.08
CA VAL A 90 -9.20 0.24 -0.34
C VAL A 90 -8.41 0.68 0.87
N VAL A 91 -8.88 0.35 2.06
CA VAL A 91 -8.35 0.90 3.31
C VAL A 91 -7.99 -0.19 4.30
N ASP A 92 -6.78 -0.09 4.85
CA ASP A 92 -6.41 -0.63 6.15
C ASP A 92 -6.38 0.55 7.14
N PRO A 93 -7.33 0.64 8.05
CA PRO A 93 -7.36 1.75 8.99
C PRO A 93 -6.13 1.79 9.87
N ILE A 94 -5.64 0.62 10.36
CA ILE A 94 -4.41 0.50 11.17
C ILE A 94 -3.63 -0.75 10.78
N ASP A 95 -2.81 -0.65 9.76
CA ASP A 95 -1.77 -1.63 9.45
C ASP A 95 -0.75 -1.69 10.60
N GLY A 96 -0.65 -2.85 11.23
CA GLY A 96 0.16 -3.03 12.42
C GLY A 96 -0.57 -2.74 13.72
N SER A 97 -1.87 -3.08 13.85
CA SER A 97 -2.69 -2.87 15.07
C SER A 97 -2.05 -3.41 16.34
N THR A 98 -1.36 -4.56 16.26
CA THR A 98 -0.61 -5.11 17.41
C THR A 98 0.52 -4.19 17.84
N ASN A 99 1.27 -3.62 16.90
CA ASN A 99 2.31 -2.63 17.20
C ASN A 99 1.70 -1.41 17.87
N CYS A 100 0.60 -0.92 17.32
CA CYS A 100 -0.12 0.23 17.85
C CYS A 100 -0.57 -0.02 19.29
N ASP A 101 -1.30 -1.11 19.56
CA ASP A 101 -1.81 -1.43 20.91
C ASP A 101 -0.69 -1.64 21.93
N ARG A 102 0.42 -2.26 21.50
CA ARG A 102 1.60 -2.54 22.35
C ARG A 102 2.57 -1.38 22.50
N GLY A 103 2.39 -0.30 21.76
CA GLY A 103 3.26 0.87 21.84
C GLY A 103 4.55 0.77 21.04
N VAL A 104 4.65 -0.15 20.09
CA VAL A 104 5.75 -0.17 19.12
C VAL A 104 5.46 0.91 18.06
N PRO A 105 6.35 1.91 17.86
CA PRO A 105 6.05 3.08 17.02
C PRO A 105 6.22 2.81 15.52
N PHE A 106 5.58 1.74 15.01
CA PHE A 106 5.61 1.33 13.62
C PHE A 106 4.26 0.73 13.21
N PHE A 107 3.33 1.59 12.86
CA PHE A 107 1.97 1.27 12.42
C PHE A 107 1.42 2.42 11.56
N ALA A 108 0.51 2.14 10.62
CA ALA A 108 0.07 3.11 9.65
C ALA A 108 -1.42 3.04 9.35
N THR A 109 -1.93 4.10 8.71
CA THR A 109 -3.16 4.07 7.91
C THR A 109 -2.74 3.95 6.44
N SER A 110 -3.31 2.98 5.73
CA SER A 110 -3.05 2.69 4.31
C SER A 110 -4.31 2.92 3.49
N LEU A 111 -4.25 3.82 2.51
CA LEU A 111 -5.38 4.27 1.69
C LEU A 111 -5.00 4.22 0.21
N ALA A 112 -5.61 3.31 -0.55
CA ALA A 112 -5.40 3.17 -1.99
C ALA A 112 -6.66 3.50 -2.77
N VAL A 113 -6.56 4.37 -3.77
CA VAL A 113 -7.68 4.76 -4.61
C VAL A 113 -7.62 4.04 -5.95
N MET A 114 -8.70 3.35 -6.29
CA MET A 114 -8.90 2.71 -7.57
C MET A 114 -10.04 3.35 -8.35
N ARG A 115 -9.88 3.42 -9.67
CA ARG A 115 -10.92 3.76 -10.64
C ARG A 115 -11.12 2.57 -11.56
N GLY A 116 -12.18 1.79 -11.32
CA GLY A 116 -12.27 0.45 -11.91
C GLY A 116 -11.12 -0.44 -11.43
N ASP A 117 -10.37 -1.00 -12.37
CA ASP A 117 -9.19 -1.84 -12.10
C ASP A 117 -7.87 -1.03 -12.09
N GLU A 118 -7.94 0.30 -12.20
CA GLU A 118 -6.78 1.17 -12.25
C GLU A 118 -6.47 1.76 -10.87
N LEU A 119 -5.25 1.55 -10.37
CA LEU A 119 -4.74 2.16 -9.15
C LEU A 119 -4.25 3.57 -9.47
N VAL A 120 -4.90 4.60 -8.89
CA VAL A 120 -4.72 6.01 -9.30
C VAL A 120 -4.12 6.92 -8.25
N ALA A 121 -4.30 6.61 -6.96
CA ALA A 121 -3.65 7.34 -5.87
C ALA A 121 -3.38 6.41 -4.68
N GLY A 122 -2.43 6.78 -3.85
CA GLY A 122 -2.08 6.06 -2.63
C GLY A 122 -1.53 6.99 -1.56
N LEU A 123 -1.94 6.75 -0.31
CA LEU A 123 -1.42 7.41 0.87
C LEU A 123 -1.15 6.36 1.95
N VAL A 124 0.04 6.41 2.54
CA VAL A 124 0.41 5.64 3.75
C VAL A 124 0.93 6.62 4.79
N MET A 125 0.23 6.75 5.91
CA MET A 125 0.64 7.63 7.01
C MET A 125 1.11 6.79 8.20
N ASN A 126 2.38 6.97 8.60
CA ASN A 126 2.88 6.42 9.85
C ASN A 126 2.23 7.17 11.02
N GLN A 127 1.29 6.54 11.68
CA GLN A 127 0.51 7.14 12.76
C GLN A 127 1.31 7.39 14.05
N ALA A 128 2.49 6.76 14.18
CA ALA A 128 3.36 6.99 15.32
C ALA A 128 4.22 8.26 15.18
N THR A 129 4.55 8.65 13.95
CA THR A 129 5.46 9.77 13.66
C THR A 129 4.80 10.94 12.95
N GLY A 130 3.65 10.71 12.31
CA GLY A 130 2.96 11.66 11.44
C GLY A 130 3.58 11.79 10.04
N SER A 131 4.63 11.02 9.72
CA SER A 131 5.23 11.03 8.38
C SER A 131 4.31 10.36 7.37
N SER A 132 4.10 10.98 6.19
CA SER A 132 3.22 10.47 5.14
C SER A 132 3.98 10.17 3.85
N PHE A 133 3.60 9.06 3.21
CA PHE A 133 4.02 8.70 1.86
C PHE A 133 2.82 8.83 0.94
N GLU A 134 3.01 9.49 -0.20
CA GLU A 134 1.93 9.79 -1.13
C GLU A 134 2.36 9.62 -2.57
N ALA A 135 1.42 9.17 -3.41
CA ALA A 135 1.60 9.14 -4.84
C ALA A 135 0.27 9.31 -5.58
N GLU A 136 0.32 9.96 -6.73
CA GLU A 136 -0.71 9.89 -7.77
C GLU A 136 -0.07 9.31 -9.03
N LYS A 137 -0.83 8.51 -9.76
CA LYS A 137 -0.35 7.84 -10.97
C LYS A 137 0.22 8.83 -11.98
N GLY A 138 1.49 8.63 -12.35
CA GLY A 138 2.24 9.47 -13.30
C GLY A 138 2.79 10.77 -12.71
N ALA A 139 2.67 10.99 -11.39
CA ALA A 139 3.15 12.21 -10.73
C ALA A 139 4.40 12.00 -9.87
N GLY A 140 4.87 10.75 -9.74
CA GLY A 140 5.93 10.38 -8.83
C GLY A 140 5.44 10.16 -7.40
N ALA A 141 6.37 9.82 -6.50
CA ALA A 141 6.07 9.59 -5.09
C ALA A 141 6.82 10.57 -4.18
N THR A 142 6.20 10.86 -3.03
CA THR A 142 6.77 11.75 -2.03
C THR A 142 6.70 11.15 -0.64
N ARG A 143 7.64 11.56 0.22
CA ARG A 143 7.56 11.43 1.68
C ARG A 143 7.58 12.82 2.28
N ASP A 144 6.56 13.17 3.06
CA ASP A 144 6.43 14.49 3.67
C ASP A 144 6.58 15.65 2.65
N GLY A 145 6.04 15.44 1.42
CA GLY A 145 6.12 16.38 0.30
C GLY A 145 7.47 16.45 -0.43
N GLN A 146 8.46 15.64 -0.02
CA GLN A 146 9.75 15.54 -0.70
C GLN A 146 9.77 14.31 -1.61
N SER A 147 10.22 14.47 -2.87
CA SER A 147 10.33 13.36 -3.81
C SER A 147 11.25 12.27 -3.28
N ILE A 148 10.84 11.01 -3.46
CA ILE A 148 11.59 9.82 -3.04
C ILE A 148 11.96 8.95 -4.23
N VAL A 149 13.04 8.18 -4.06
CA VAL A 149 13.49 7.16 -5.01
C VAL A 149 14.04 5.96 -4.23
N PRO A 150 13.95 4.73 -4.78
CA PRO A 150 14.57 3.55 -4.16
C PRO A 150 16.09 3.65 -4.08
N SER A 151 16.69 2.78 -3.27
CA SER A 151 18.15 2.79 -2.99
C SER A 151 19.04 2.53 -4.21
N GLY A 152 18.49 1.91 -5.28
CA GLY A 152 19.28 1.47 -6.43
C GLY A 152 20.18 0.26 -6.16
N GLN A 153 20.03 -0.43 -5.01
CA GLN A 153 20.80 -1.64 -4.68
C GLN A 153 20.45 -2.79 -5.62
N THR A 154 21.48 -3.50 -6.12
CA THR A 154 21.31 -4.64 -7.05
C THR A 154 21.85 -5.97 -6.47
N GLU A 155 22.63 -5.90 -5.37
CA GLU A 155 23.29 -7.06 -4.81
C GLU A 155 22.58 -7.53 -3.52
N VAL A 156 22.09 -8.77 -3.51
CA VAL A 156 21.45 -9.39 -2.33
C VAL A 156 22.36 -9.33 -1.09
N GLY A 157 23.65 -9.62 -1.27
CA GLY A 157 24.61 -9.65 -0.16
C GLY A 157 24.90 -8.29 0.50
N LYS A 158 24.38 -7.20 -0.08
CA LYS A 158 24.47 -5.84 0.47
C LYS A 158 23.10 -5.30 0.88
N SER A 159 22.03 -6.06 0.60
CA SER A 159 20.66 -5.59 0.79
C SER A 159 20.17 -5.68 2.23
N ILE A 160 19.33 -4.72 2.60
CA ILE A 160 18.51 -4.75 3.81
C ILE A 160 17.12 -5.23 3.39
N MET A 161 16.71 -6.39 3.89
CA MET A 161 15.45 -7.01 3.53
C MET A 161 14.49 -7.10 4.70
N ALA A 162 13.21 -6.92 4.43
CA ALA A 162 12.15 -7.16 5.38
C ALA A 162 11.12 -8.17 4.84
N PHE A 163 10.44 -8.87 5.74
CA PHE A 163 9.47 -9.89 5.37
C PHE A 163 8.26 -9.91 6.30
N SER A 164 7.07 -10.12 5.70
CA SER A 164 5.93 -10.65 6.41
C SER A 164 6.10 -12.17 6.57
N GLY A 165 6.12 -12.62 7.83
CA GLY A 165 6.47 -14.01 8.18
C GLY A 165 7.98 -14.27 8.15
N LEU A 166 8.34 -15.48 8.59
CA LEU A 166 9.75 -15.90 8.68
C LEU A 166 10.15 -16.66 7.42
N PRO A 167 11.13 -16.20 6.64
CA PRO A 167 11.69 -16.98 5.54
C PRO A 167 12.29 -18.29 6.04
N PRO A 168 12.12 -19.41 5.31
CA PRO A 168 12.55 -20.75 5.76
C PRO A 168 14.06 -20.90 5.83
N ARG A 169 14.81 -19.97 5.24
CA ARG A 169 16.28 -19.97 5.23
C ARG A 169 16.80 -18.56 5.00
N HIS A 170 18.06 -18.34 5.33
CA HIS A 170 18.77 -17.12 4.96
C HIS A 170 18.98 -17.05 3.44
N LEU A 171 18.58 -15.95 2.79
CA LEU A 171 18.64 -15.78 1.34
C LEU A 171 19.92 -15.08 0.86
N GLY A 172 20.82 -14.73 1.78
CA GLY A 172 22.08 -14.07 1.48
C GLY A 172 22.07 -12.55 1.72
N TRP A 173 21.03 -11.99 2.32
CA TRP A 173 20.94 -10.55 2.64
C TRP A 173 22.02 -10.10 3.62
N ALA A 174 22.36 -8.80 3.60
CA ALA A 174 23.28 -8.21 4.59
C ALA A 174 22.58 -8.03 5.96
N GLN A 175 21.33 -7.59 5.94
CA GLN A 175 20.55 -7.36 7.16
C GLN A 175 19.08 -7.75 6.95
N TYR A 176 18.45 -8.15 8.05
CA TYR A 176 17.03 -8.54 8.09
C TYR A 176 16.23 -7.65 9.03
N ARG A 177 14.97 -7.41 8.65
CA ARG A 177 13.97 -6.72 9.46
C ARG A 177 12.65 -7.51 9.43
N ALA A 178 11.84 -7.31 10.47
CA ALA A 178 10.44 -7.69 10.56
C ALA A 178 9.77 -6.64 11.43
N LEU A 179 9.19 -5.60 10.80
CA LEU A 179 8.75 -4.41 11.51
C LEU A 179 7.25 -4.46 11.84
N GLY A 180 6.48 -5.23 11.06
CA GLY A 180 5.10 -5.59 11.40
C GLY A 180 4.02 -4.60 10.96
N ALA A 181 4.30 -3.81 9.91
CA ALA A 181 3.31 -3.02 9.18
C ALA A 181 3.70 -3.01 7.69
N ALA A 182 3.00 -3.82 6.90
CA ALA A 182 3.35 -4.12 5.52
C ALA A 182 3.39 -2.88 4.62
N SER A 183 2.38 -2.03 4.73
CA SER A 183 2.29 -0.80 3.94
C SER A 183 3.48 0.13 4.16
N LEU A 184 3.93 0.28 5.42
CA LEU A 184 5.12 1.07 5.75
C LEU A 184 6.41 0.41 5.25
N GLU A 185 6.55 -0.92 5.42
CA GLU A 185 7.75 -1.64 4.96
C GLU A 185 7.90 -1.49 3.44
N ILE A 186 6.79 -1.51 2.68
CA ILE A 186 6.78 -1.24 1.23
C ILE A 186 7.22 0.22 0.94
N CYS A 187 6.69 1.18 1.69
CA CYS A 187 7.09 2.60 1.56
C CYS A 187 8.57 2.83 1.89
N LEU A 188 9.14 2.07 2.85
CA LEU A 188 10.57 2.11 3.13
C LEU A 188 11.43 1.53 1.98
N VAL A 189 10.88 0.65 1.13
CA VAL A 189 11.56 0.27 -0.12
C VAL A 189 11.48 1.41 -1.13
N ALA A 190 10.34 2.12 -1.19
CA ALA A 190 10.15 3.24 -2.11
C ALA A 190 11.07 4.43 -1.81
N ASP A 191 11.44 4.67 -0.55
CA ASP A 191 12.33 5.77 -0.15
C ASP A 191 13.81 5.35 0.01
N GLY A 192 14.13 4.08 -0.28
CA GLY A 192 15.50 3.55 -0.22
C GLY A 192 16.00 3.19 1.18
N SER A 193 15.16 3.21 2.22
CA SER A 193 15.51 2.78 3.57
C SER A 193 15.63 1.26 3.69
N LEU A 194 14.87 0.53 2.88
CA LEU A 194 14.96 -0.92 2.64
C LEU A 194 15.21 -1.18 1.16
N ASP A 195 15.70 -2.37 0.83
CA ASP A 195 15.95 -2.77 -0.56
C ASP A 195 14.91 -3.77 -1.07
N VAL A 196 14.36 -4.57 -0.18
CA VAL A 196 13.33 -5.59 -0.49
C VAL A 196 12.34 -5.70 0.67
N TYR A 197 11.04 -5.78 0.34
CA TYR A 197 10.02 -6.31 1.21
C TYR A 197 9.35 -7.50 0.55
N GLY A 198 9.30 -8.66 1.21
CA GLY A 198 8.75 -9.89 0.67
C GLY A 198 7.74 -10.55 1.61
N VAL A 199 6.95 -11.46 1.06
CA VAL A 199 6.00 -12.26 1.82
C VAL A 199 6.46 -13.71 1.86
N ALA A 200 6.74 -14.24 3.05
CA ALA A 200 7.24 -15.58 3.26
C ALA A 200 6.21 -16.65 2.86
N GLN A 201 6.66 -17.90 2.65
CA GLN A 201 5.85 -18.98 2.05
C GLN A 201 4.51 -19.24 2.72
N HIS A 202 4.43 -19.10 4.04
CA HIS A 202 3.22 -19.34 4.83
C HIS A 202 2.48 -18.08 5.24
N SER A 203 2.86 -16.93 4.66
CA SER A 203 2.20 -15.65 4.86
C SER A 203 1.53 -15.18 3.58
N THR A 204 0.55 -14.30 3.72
CA THR A 204 -0.14 -13.64 2.63
C THR A 204 -0.49 -12.22 3.05
N LEU A 205 -0.73 -11.36 2.06
CA LEU A 205 -1.28 -10.02 2.23
C LEU A 205 -2.60 -9.89 1.51
N ASN A 206 -3.48 -9.07 2.05
CA ASN A 206 -4.69 -8.59 1.38
C ASN A 206 -4.40 -7.29 0.62
N PRO A 207 -5.29 -6.85 -0.28
CA PRO A 207 -5.10 -5.61 -1.02
C PRO A 207 -4.90 -4.37 -0.16
N TRP A 208 -5.58 -4.26 0.97
CA TRP A 208 -5.44 -3.11 1.88
C TRP A 208 -4.05 -3.02 2.54
N ASP A 209 -3.35 -4.15 2.72
CA ASP A 209 -1.99 -4.20 3.27
C ASP A 209 -0.94 -3.63 2.32
N TYR A 210 -1.20 -3.64 0.98
CA TYR A 210 -0.13 -3.35 0.03
C TYR A 210 -0.46 -2.36 -1.10
N LEU A 211 -1.73 -2.14 -1.48
CA LEU A 211 -2.05 -1.37 -2.69
C LEU A 211 -1.53 0.06 -2.65
N ALA A 212 -1.67 0.76 -1.52
CA ALA A 212 -1.16 2.11 -1.41
C ALA A 212 0.37 2.13 -1.54
N GLY A 213 1.06 1.27 -0.81
CA GLY A 213 2.52 1.11 -0.92
C GLY A 213 2.98 0.68 -2.31
N LEU A 214 2.21 -0.17 -3.00
CA LEU A 214 2.48 -0.60 -4.38
C LEU A 214 2.53 0.57 -5.36
N LEU A 215 1.55 1.48 -5.29
CA LEU A 215 1.56 2.67 -6.14
C LEU A 215 2.74 3.57 -5.79
N ILE A 216 2.94 3.84 -4.49
CA ILE A 216 4.05 4.67 -4.00
C ILE A 216 5.40 4.11 -4.49
N LEU A 217 5.60 2.80 -4.38
CA LEU A 217 6.83 2.16 -4.86
C LEU A 217 7.00 2.31 -6.38
N ARG A 218 5.94 2.06 -7.16
CA ARG A 218 5.99 2.18 -8.64
C ARG A 218 6.29 3.61 -9.08
N GLU A 219 5.63 4.57 -8.48
CA GLU A 219 5.82 6.00 -8.77
C GLU A 219 7.21 6.51 -8.31
N ALA A 220 7.80 5.89 -7.30
CA ALA A 220 9.19 6.14 -6.91
C ALA A 220 10.21 5.50 -7.87
N GLY A 221 9.80 4.54 -8.72
CA GLY A 221 10.66 3.84 -9.67
C GLY A 221 11.08 2.43 -9.24
N GLY A 222 10.54 1.90 -8.15
CA GLY A 222 10.73 0.52 -7.73
C GLY A 222 9.83 -0.45 -8.48
N VAL A 223 9.98 -1.73 -8.21
CA VAL A 223 9.30 -2.82 -8.93
C VAL A 223 8.68 -3.84 -7.97
N ALA A 224 7.58 -4.46 -8.43
CA ALA A 224 6.89 -5.49 -7.64
C ALA A 224 6.25 -6.55 -8.53
N THR A 225 6.11 -7.76 -8.00
CA THR A 225 5.33 -8.85 -8.60
C THR A 225 4.74 -9.74 -7.51
N ASP A 226 3.80 -10.59 -7.88
CA ASP A 226 3.37 -11.70 -7.03
C ASP A 226 4.18 -12.97 -7.34
N TYR A 227 4.61 -13.72 -6.31
CA TYR A 227 5.37 -14.97 -6.50
C TYR A 227 4.61 -16.05 -7.27
N ARG A 228 3.28 -15.97 -7.36
CA ARG A 228 2.41 -16.89 -8.09
C ARG A 228 2.02 -16.35 -9.47
N GLY A 229 2.49 -15.13 -9.84
CA GLY A 229 2.14 -14.45 -11.08
C GLY A 229 0.74 -13.83 -11.10
N GLU A 230 0.11 -13.68 -9.94
CA GLU A 230 -1.22 -13.07 -9.82
C GLU A 230 -1.15 -11.55 -9.98
N VAL A 231 -2.24 -10.97 -10.48
CA VAL A 231 -2.37 -9.51 -10.61
C VAL A 231 -2.47 -8.88 -9.22
N LEU A 232 -1.64 -7.86 -8.96
CA LEU A 232 -1.65 -7.12 -7.70
C LEU A 232 -2.71 -6.01 -7.66
N ASP A 233 -3.02 -5.40 -8.80
CA ASP A 233 -4.00 -4.30 -8.91
C ASP A 233 -5.43 -4.85 -8.83
N THR A 234 -5.96 -4.96 -7.61
CA THR A 234 -7.32 -5.48 -7.37
C THR A 234 -7.91 -4.93 -6.08
N SER A 235 -9.16 -4.47 -6.13
CA SER A 235 -9.94 -4.09 -4.95
C SER A 235 -10.70 -5.26 -4.31
N SER A 236 -10.61 -6.45 -4.89
CA SER A 236 -11.23 -7.65 -4.31
C SER A 236 -10.41 -8.17 -3.15
N ALA A 237 -11.07 -8.58 -2.06
CA ALA A 237 -10.44 -9.15 -0.87
C ALA A 237 -9.86 -10.56 -1.17
N VAL A 238 -8.77 -10.59 -1.93
CA VAL A 238 -8.07 -11.82 -2.33
C VAL A 238 -6.61 -11.73 -1.90
N VAL A 239 -6.16 -12.76 -1.21
CA VAL A 239 -4.79 -12.81 -0.71
C VAL A 239 -3.75 -12.96 -1.82
N ARG A 240 -2.60 -12.34 -1.63
CA ARG A 240 -1.44 -12.35 -2.52
C ARG A 240 -0.16 -12.69 -1.76
N ARG A 241 0.87 -13.05 -2.50
CA ARG A 241 2.25 -13.19 -2.01
C ARG A 241 3.17 -12.27 -2.80
N PRO A 242 3.07 -10.96 -2.61
CA PRO A 242 3.87 -10.01 -3.34
C PRO A 242 5.31 -9.95 -2.84
N VAL A 243 6.18 -9.44 -3.73
CA VAL A 243 7.53 -9.00 -3.42
C VAL A 243 7.77 -7.63 -4.04
N PHE A 244 8.35 -6.74 -3.28
CA PHE A 244 8.61 -5.35 -3.61
C PHE A 244 10.12 -5.11 -3.53
N CYS A 245 10.72 -4.57 -4.58
CA CYS A 245 12.16 -4.42 -4.70
C CYS A 245 12.54 -3.03 -5.18
N ALA A 246 13.68 -2.57 -4.73
CA ALA A 246 14.27 -1.31 -5.17
C ALA A 246 14.66 -1.35 -6.65
N THR A 247 15.04 -2.53 -7.19
CA THR A 247 15.53 -2.68 -8.56
C THR A 247 15.02 -3.96 -9.22
N PRO A 248 14.97 -4.00 -10.57
CA PRO A 248 14.63 -5.21 -11.31
C PRO A 248 15.58 -6.39 -11.03
N GLU A 249 16.87 -6.14 -10.82
CA GLU A 249 17.87 -7.17 -10.55
C GLU A 249 17.58 -7.88 -9.22
N LEU A 250 17.21 -7.13 -8.19
CA LEU A 250 16.76 -7.72 -6.92
C LEU A 250 15.48 -8.50 -7.10
N LEU A 251 14.53 -7.98 -7.89
CA LEU A 251 13.26 -8.67 -8.16
C LEU A 251 13.50 -10.02 -8.85
N ASP A 252 14.30 -10.05 -9.93
CA ASP A 252 14.66 -11.27 -10.64
C ASP A 252 15.31 -12.29 -9.71
N ARG A 253 16.18 -11.80 -8.83
CA ARG A 253 16.82 -12.65 -7.84
C ARG A 253 15.83 -13.21 -6.82
N MET A 254 14.92 -12.38 -6.30
CA MET A 254 13.90 -12.82 -5.35
C MET A 254 12.94 -13.85 -5.97
N VAL A 255 12.51 -13.62 -7.20
CA VAL A 255 11.68 -14.57 -7.95
C VAL A 255 12.44 -15.88 -8.24
N SER A 256 13.72 -15.82 -8.59
CA SER A 256 14.55 -17.01 -8.90
C SER A 256 14.81 -17.89 -7.69
N VAL A 257 14.95 -17.33 -6.50
CA VAL A 257 15.06 -18.11 -5.25
C VAL A 257 13.71 -18.72 -4.86
N GLY A 258 12.69 -18.32 -5.57
CA GLY A 258 11.46 -19.01 -5.90
C GLY A 258 10.56 -19.18 -4.69
N ALA A 259 10.52 -19.40 -3.79
CA ALA A 259 9.62 -19.76 -2.73
C ALA A 259 10.27 -19.45 -1.40
N ILE A 260 10.27 -18.24 -1.16
CA ILE A 260 10.47 -17.86 0.24
C ILE A 260 9.32 -18.41 1.07
#